data_0684daf429763550e781d1910c757344
#
_entry.id   0684daf429763550e781d1910c757344
#
_cell.length_a   1.000
_cell.length_b   1.000
_cell.length_c   1.000
_cell.angle_alpha   90.00
_cell.angle_beta   90.00
_cell.angle_gamma   90.00
#
_symmetry.space_group_name_H-M   'P 1'
#
loop_
_entity.id
_entity.type
_entity.pdbx_description
1 polymer ?
#
loop_
_entity_poly.entity_id
_entity_poly.type
_entity_poly.pdbx_seq_one_letter_code
_entity_poly.pdbx_strand_id
1 'polypeptide(L)'
;MYDNDTDDRTSIVREADDAYEAIRAINHATINAASIPAPVVYDVLGNLKLAAGHSMHQALNQVAAGLLRSLETHDVYDDSGDPAENAAAAAALLRQAAGLAAQLGELLEQAQSRINSQGYRTPEES
;
A
#
# COMPACT_ATOMS: atom_id res chain seq x y z
N MET A 1 0.17 31.71 2.59
CA MET A 1 0.33 31.06 2.38
C MET A 1 0.69 30.38 2.40
N TYR A 2 0.77 29.89 2.11
CA TYR A 2 1.09 29.19 2.09
C TYR A 2 1.49 28.39 1.58
N ASP A 3 1.79 28.13 1.46
CA ASP A 3 2.13 27.44 0.97
C ASP A 3 2.40 26.59 0.94
N ASN A 4 2.37 26.15 0.97
CA ASN A 4 2.50 25.25 0.98
C ASN A 4 2.67 24.45 0.24
N ASP A 5 2.63 24.34 -0.10
CA ASP A 5 2.72 23.76 -0.89
C ASP A 5 3.05 23.34 -1.90
N THR A 6 3.14 23.35 -1.80
CA THR A 6 3.68 23.17 -3.16
C THR A 6 4.90 22.29 -3.20
N ASP A 7 5.35 21.81 -2.08
CA ASP A 7 6.41 20.83 -2.00
C ASP A 7 5.79 19.45 -2.22
N ASP A 8 5.92 18.92 -3.45
CA ASP A 8 5.38 17.62 -3.80
C ASP A 8 5.93 16.52 -2.91
N ARG A 9 7.20 16.65 -2.48
CA ARG A 9 7.80 15.65 -1.60
C ARG A 9 7.06 15.60 -0.27
N THR A 10 6.72 16.77 0.30
CA THR A 10 5.96 16.81 1.55
C THR A 10 4.59 16.17 1.37
N SER A 11 3.94 16.41 0.22
CA SER A 11 2.63 15.84 -0.06
C SER A 11 2.71 14.31 -0.15
N ILE A 12 3.71 13.79 -0.85
CA ILE A 12 3.89 12.34 -1.01
C ILE A 12 4.15 11.69 0.35
N VAL A 13 4.97 12.32 1.19
CA VAL A 13 5.26 11.79 2.52
C VAL A 13 4.00 11.74 3.37
N ARG A 14 3.17 12.80 3.30
CA ARG A 14 1.91 12.82 4.04
C ARG A 14 0.99 11.67 3.62
N GLU A 15 0.92 11.40 2.32
CA GLU A 15 0.09 10.28 1.85
C GLU A 15 0.62 8.94 2.36
N ALA A 16 1.93 8.78 2.42
CA ALA A 16 2.51 7.56 2.98
C ALA A 16 2.21 7.44 4.46
N ASP A 17 2.27 8.55 5.21
CA ASP A 17 1.91 8.56 6.62
C ASP A 17 0.45 8.16 6.81
N ASP A 18 -0.45 8.67 5.98
CA ASP A 18 -1.87 8.35 6.05
C ASP A 18 -2.12 6.87 5.79
N ALA A 19 -1.39 6.28 4.82
CA ALA A 19 -1.52 4.85 4.54
C ALA A 19 -1.09 4.02 5.75
N TYR A 20 0.02 4.40 6.39
CA TYR A 20 0.49 3.72 7.59
C TYR A 20 -0.55 3.81 8.71
N GLU A 21 -1.11 5.01 8.92
CA GLU A 21 -2.10 5.20 9.98
C GLU A 21 -3.38 4.42 9.72
N ALA A 22 -3.78 4.30 8.45
CA ALA A 22 -4.96 3.52 8.10
C ALA A 22 -4.76 2.04 8.42
N ILE A 23 -3.62 1.47 8.07
CA ILE A 23 -3.32 0.06 8.37
C ILE A 23 -3.21 -0.12 9.88
N ARG A 24 -2.58 0.82 10.57
CA ARG A 24 -2.47 0.78 12.03
C ARG A 24 -3.86 0.78 12.68
N ALA A 25 -4.79 1.57 12.15
CA ALA A 25 -6.15 1.60 12.66
C ALA A 25 -6.86 0.26 12.46
N ILE A 26 -6.64 -0.40 11.32
CA ILE A 26 -7.20 -1.73 11.09
C ILE A 26 -6.64 -2.71 12.11
N ASN A 27 -5.34 -2.65 12.39
CA ASN A 27 -4.72 -3.52 13.39
C ASN A 27 -5.35 -3.30 14.77
N HIS A 28 -5.58 -2.05 15.14
CA HIS A 28 -6.24 -1.72 16.40
C HIS A 28 -7.65 -2.27 16.47
N ALA A 29 -8.39 -2.15 15.37
CA ALA A 29 -9.78 -2.60 15.32
C ALA A 29 -9.90 -4.12 15.39
N THR A 30 -8.89 -4.86 14.93
CA THR A 30 -8.98 -6.31 14.83
C THR A 30 -8.28 -7.07 15.94
N ILE A 31 -7.32 -6.43 16.64
CA ILE A 31 -6.45 -7.14 17.56
C ILE A 31 -7.21 -7.85 18.70
N ASN A 32 -8.30 -7.25 19.17
CA ASN A 32 -9.09 -7.82 20.26
C ASN A 32 -10.49 -8.22 19.79
N ALA A 33 -10.72 -8.27 18.50
CA ALA A 33 -12.03 -8.66 17.98
C ALA A 33 -12.26 -10.14 18.27
N ALA A 34 -13.40 -10.46 18.90
CA ALA A 34 -13.75 -11.85 19.18
C ALA A 34 -14.00 -12.62 17.89
N SER A 35 -14.57 -11.95 16.89
CA SER A 35 -14.83 -12.54 15.58
C SER A 35 -15.03 -11.41 14.58
N ILE A 36 -14.85 -11.73 13.30
CA ILE A 36 -15.11 -10.78 12.21
C ILE A 36 -15.94 -11.54 11.18
N PRO A 37 -17.25 -11.24 11.10
CA PRO A 37 -18.11 -12.00 10.17
C PRO A 37 -17.71 -11.76 8.72
N ALA A 38 -18.03 -12.75 7.87
CA ALA A 38 -17.63 -12.72 6.49
C ALA A 38 -18.06 -11.45 5.73
N PRO A 39 -19.29 -10.91 5.92
CA PRO A 39 -19.62 -9.67 5.21
C PRO A 39 -18.70 -8.50 5.52
N VAL A 40 -18.21 -8.39 6.77
CA VAL A 40 -17.25 -7.37 7.14
C VAL A 40 -15.89 -7.66 6.50
N VAL A 41 -15.43 -8.91 6.57
CA VAL A 41 -14.18 -9.31 5.93
C VAL A 41 -14.25 -9.03 4.43
N TYR A 42 -15.38 -9.32 3.80
CA TYR A 42 -15.57 -9.08 2.37
C TYR A 42 -15.31 -7.61 2.03
N ASP A 43 -15.88 -6.69 2.80
CA ASP A 43 -15.71 -5.26 2.55
C ASP A 43 -14.27 -4.81 2.81
N VAL A 44 -13.65 -5.35 3.86
CA VAL A 44 -12.24 -5.04 4.17
C VAL A 44 -11.35 -5.49 3.02
N LEU A 45 -11.55 -6.71 2.52
CA LEU A 45 -10.73 -7.24 1.44
C LEU A 45 -10.95 -6.49 0.14
N GLY A 46 -12.18 -6.03 -0.11
CA GLY A 46 -12.46 -5.21 -1.28
C GLY A 46 -11.64 -3.95 -1.33
N ASN A 47 -11.40 -3.32 -0.18
CA ASN A 47 -10.55 -2.15 -0.10
C ASN A 47 -9.07 -2.50 -0.11
N LEU A 48 -8.66 -3.54 0.64
CA LEU A 48 -7.25 -3.87 0.76
C LEU A 48 -6.67 -4.43 -0.52
N LYS A 49 -7.44 -5.20 -1.31
CA LYS A 49 -6.92 -5.70 -2.58
C LYS A 49 -6.57 -4.57 -3.53
N LEU A 50 -7.30 -3.45 -3.44
CA LEU A 50 -7.00 -2.26 -4.23
C LEU A 50 -5.86 -1.46 -3.60
N ALA A 51 -5.92 -1.21 -2.29
CA ALA A 51 -4.93 -0.37 -1.61
C ALA A 51 -3.56 -1.03 -1.55
N ALA A 52 -3.50 -2.27 -1.04
CA ALA A 52 -2.24 -2.96 -0.82
C ALA A 52 -1.81 -3.81 -2.00
N GLY A 53 -2.71 -4.05 -2.97
CA GLY A 53 -2.43 -4.80 -4.17
C GLY A 53 -2.22 -3.90 -5.37
N HIS A 54 -3.31 -3.60 -6.07
CA HIS A 54 -3.21 -2.92 -7.37
C HIS A 54 -2.65 -1.50 -7.26
N SER A 55 -3.11 -0.71 -6.29
CA SER A 55 -2.61 0.66 -6.13
C SER A 55 -1.18 0.67 -5.62
N MET A 56 -0.84 -0.26 -4.71
CA MET A 56 0.52 -0.36 -4.20
C MET A 56 1.50 -0.75 -5.30
N HIS A 57 1.10 -1.69 -6.17
CA HIS A 57 1.91 -2.08 -7.32
C HIS A 57 2.26 -0.85 -8.17
N GLN A 58 1.26 -0.05 -8.50
CA GLN A 58 1.47 1.15 -9.31
C GLN A 58 2.32 2.19 -8.57
N ALA A 59 2.03 2.42 -7.29
CA ALA A 59 2.74 3.42 -6.50
C ALA A 59 4.23 3.09 -6.41
N LEU A 60 4.57 1.83 -6.14
CA LEU A 60 5.96 1.44 -6.00
C LEU A 60 6.72 1.54 -7.31
N ASN A 61 6.09 1.21 -8.43
CA ASN A 61 6.71 1.39 -9.74
C ASN A 61 6.92 2.88 -10.05
N GLN A 62 5.97 3.73 -9.67
CA GLN A 62 6.10 5.17 -9.88
C GLN A 62 7.20 5.77 -9.00
N VAL A 63 7.31 5.31 -7.75
CA VAL A 63 8.37 5.76 -6.85
C VAL A 63 9.73 5.34 -7.40
N ALA A 64 9.85 4.10 -7.90
CA ALA A 64 11.09 3.63 -8.49
C ALA A 64 11.50 4.50 -9.68
N ALA A 65 10.55 4.79 -10.57
CA ALA A 65 10.83 5.63 -11.74
C ALA A 65 11.21 7.05 -11.32
N GLY A 66 10.52 7.60 -10.33
CA GLY A 66 10.83 8.94 -9.82
C GLY A 66 12.21 9.02 -9.19
N LEU A 67 12.60 7.99 -8.46
CA LEU A 67 13.94 7.93 -7.88
C LEU A 67 15.02 7.96 -8.97
N LEU A 68 14.85 7.18 -10.02
CA LEU A 68 15.82 7.17 -11.12
C LEU A 68 15.87 8.51 -11.84
N ARG A 69 14.70 9.15 -12.04
CA ARG A 69 14.69 10.47 -12.68
C ARG A 69 15.39 11.53 -11.84
N SER A 70 15.39 11.35 -10.50
CA SER A 70 16.05 12.34 -9.64
C SER A 70 17.54 12.46 -9.93
N LEU A 71 18.17 11.41 -10.46
CA LEU A 71 19.58 11.45 -10.82
C LEU A 71 19.85 12.45 -11.96
N GLU A 72 18.83 12.74 -12.77
CA GLU A 72 18.96 13.66 -13.90
C GLU A 72 18.53 15.08 -13.54
N THR A 73 17.65 15.21 -12.54
CA THR A 73 17.05 16.50 -12.20
C THR A 73 17.65 17.15 -10.97
N HIS A 74 18.45 16.42 -10.21
CA HIS A 74 19.09 16.91 -8.98
C HIS A 74 20.58 16.58 -9.01
N ASP A 75 21.35 17.36 -8.26
CA ASP A 75 22.77 17.09 -8.05
C ASP A 75 22.89 16.12 -6.89
N VAL A 76 22.71 14.83 -7.18
CA VAL A 76 22.60 13.80 -6.15
C VAL A 76 24.00 13.36 -5.71
N TYR A 77 24.20 13.29 -4.41
CA TYR A 77 25.42 12.72 -3.84
C TYR A 77 25.04 11.57 -2.89
N ASP A 78 26.02 10.76 -2.53
CA ASP A 78 25.80 9.60 -1.65
C ASP A 78 27.03 9.47 -0.75
N ASP A 79 26.80 9.61 0.55
CA ASP A 79 27.90 9.56 1.54
C ASP A 79 28.50 8.16 1.66
N SER A 80 27.78 7.14 1.22
CA SER A 80 28.18 5.74 1.40
C SER A 80 28.63 5.05 0.12
N GLY A 81 28.51 5.70 -1.04
CA GLY A 81 28.90 5.05 -2.28
C GLY A 81 28.49 5.84 -3.51
N ASP A 82 28.20 5.11 -4.58
CA ASP A 82 27.83 5.70 -5.87
C ASP A 82 26.31 5.93 -5.91
N PRO A 83 25.87 7.19 -6.05
CA PRO A 83 24.43 7.46 -6.05
C PRO A 83 23.67 6.76 -7.16
N ALA A 84 24.23 6.67 -8.37
CA ALA A 84 23.55 6.01 -9.48
C ALA A 84 23.40 4.51 -9.22
N GLU A 85 24.44 3.88 -8.69
CA GLU A 85 24.40 2.45 -8.38
C GLU A 85 23.39 2.14 -7.28
N ASN A 86 23.40 2.93 -6.23
CA ASN A 86 22.49 2.71 -5.11
C ASN A 86 21.04 3.00 -5.49
N ALA A 87 20.83 4.03 -6.31
CA ALA A 87 19.47 4.32 -6.78
C ALA A 87 18.96 3.21 -7.68
N ALA A 88 19.81 2.67 -8.56
CA ALA A 88 19.41 1.56 -9.43
C ALA A 88 19.05 0.31 -8.62
N ALA A 89 19.85 0.02 -7.59
CA ALA A 89 19.58 -1.13 -6.72
C ALA A 89 18.27 -0.94 -5.96
N ALA A 90 18.03 0.26 -5.44
CA ALA A 90 16.78 0.56 -4.74
C ALA A 90 15.58 0.44 -5.67
N ALA A 91 15.69 0.98 -6.90
CA ALA A 91 14.61 0.90 -7.87
C ALA A 91 14.29 -0.54 -8.23
N ALA A 92 15.31 -1.39 -8.37
CA ALA A 92 15.10 -2.81 -8.66
C ALA A 92 14.34 -3.50 -7.54
N LEU A 93 14.69 -3.21 -6.29
CA LEU A 93 14.00 -3.76 -5.13
C LEU A 93 12.55 -3.26 -5.07
N LEU A 94 12.32 -2.00 -5.38
CA LEU A 94 10.96 -1.44 -5.40
C LEU A 94 10.10 -2.12 -6.46
N ARG A 95 10.67 -2.41 -7.63
CA ARG A 95 9.94 -3.11 -8.67
C ARG A 95 9.63 -4.55 -8.30
N GLN A 96 10.55 -5.19 -7.59
CA GLN A 96 10.30 -6.52 -7.06
C GLN A 96 9.17 -6.48 -6.04
N ALA A 97 9.19 -5.49 -5.15
CA ALA A 97 8.12 -5.29 -4.18
C ALA A 97 6.79 -5.02 -4.87
N ALA A 98 6.81 -4.24 -5.96
CA ALA A 98 5.59 -3.97 -6.74
C ALA A 98 4.99 -5.26 -7.29
N GLY A 99 5.83 -6.17 -7.76
CA GLY A 99 5.35 -7.48 -8.22
C GLY A 99 4.71 -8.29 -7.11
N LEU A 100 5.29 -8.24 -5.91
CA LEU A 100 4.70 -8.92 -4.76
C LEU A 100 3.36 -8.29 -4.35
N ALA A 101 3.24 -6.97 -4.49
CA ALA A 101 1.97 -6.31 -4.21
C ALA A 101 0.89 -6.77 -5.16
N ALA A 102 1.22 -6.92 -6.46
CA ALA A 102 0.25 -7.45 -7.43
C ALA A 102 -0.22 -8.85 -7.02
N GLN A 103 0.71 -9.71 -6.59
CA GLN A 103 0.38 -11.05 -6.12
C GLN A 103 -0.51 -10.99 -4.88
N LEU A 104 -0.19 -10.09 -3.95
CA LEU A 104 -1.00 -9.90 -2.76
C LEU A 104 -2.44 -9.53 -3.14
N GLY A 105 -2.59 -8.60 -4.09
CA GLY A 105 -3.91 -8.19 -4.55
C GLY A 105 -4.72 -9.35 -5.10
N GLU A 106 -4.08 -10.24 -5.86
CA GLU A 106 -4.74 -11.41 -6.41
C GLU A 106 -5.18 -12.39 -5.32
N LEU A 107 -4.33 -12.60 -4.32
CA LEU A 107 -4.68 -13.48 -3.21
C LEU A 107 -5.84 -12.93 -2.40
N LEU A 108 -5.85 -11.62 -2.16
CA LEU A 108 -6.94 -10.99 -1.42
C LEU A 108 -8.24 -11.07 -2.21
N GLU A 109 -8.17 -10.93 -3.52
CA GLU A 109 -9.34 -11.08 -4.37
C GLU A 109 -9.88 -12.51 -4.33
N GLN A 110 -9.00 -13.49 -4.35
CA GLN A 110 -9.42 -14.90 -4.25
C GLN A 110 -10.05 -15.17 -2.89
N ALA A 111 -9.48 -14.66 -1.81
CA ALA A 111 -10.05 -14.82 -0.49
C ALA A 111 -11.43 -14.17 -0.42
N GLN A 112 -11.56 -12.97 -0.97
CA GLN A 112 -12.84 -12.26 -1.01
C GLN A 112 -13.89 -13.06 -1.77
N SER A 113 -13.51 -13.65 -2.91
CA SER A 113 -14.43 -14.44 -3.72
C SER A 113 -14.92 -15.66 -2.98
N ARG A 114 -14.09 -16.27 -2.12
CA ARG A 114 -14.48 -17.46 -1.39
C ARG A 114 -15.58 -17.21 -0.38
N ILE A 115 -15.71 -15.99 0.09
CA ILE A 115 -16.70 -15.64 1.12
C ILE A 115 -17.79 -14.72 0.59
N ASN A 116 -17.87 -14.53 -0.73
CA ASN A 116 -18.78 -13.55 -1.33
C ASN A 116 -20.25 -13.87 -1.11
N SER A 117 -20.59 -15.12 -0.77
CA SER A 117 -21.97 -15.54 -0.54
C SER A 117 -22.27 -15.83 0.92
N GLN A 118 -21.30 -15.60 1.81
CA GLN A 118 -21.53 -15.89 3.23
C GLN A 118 -22.27 -14.77 3.92
N GLY A 119 -23.17 -15.16 4.79
CA GLY A 119 -23.83 -14.27 5.71
C GLY A 119 -23.89 -14.96 7.05
N TYR A 120 -24.62 -14.37 7.98
CA TYR A 120 -24.86 -15.00 9.27
C TYR A 120 -26.27 -14.66 9.73
N ARG A 121 -26.81 -15.51 10.62
CA ARG A 121 -28.14 -15.29 11.17
C ARG A 121 -28.04 -14.92 12.63
N THR A 122 -28.90 -14.01 13.06
CA THR A 122 -29.03 -13.73 14.48
C THR A 122 -29.92 -14.82 15.11
N PRO A 123 -29.86 -14.99 16.43
CA PRO A 123 -30.72 -16.00 17.08
C PRO A 123 -32.21 -15.84 16.76
N GLU A 124 -32.67 -14.61 16.55
CA GLU A 124 -34.07 -14.36 16.23
C GLU A 124 -34.44 -14.85 14.83
N GLU A 125 -33.45 -14.99 13.96
CA GLU A 125 -33.66 -15.38 12.56
C GLU A 125 -33.53 -16.89 12.34
N SER A 126 -33.02 -17.60 13.33
CA SER A 126 -32.85 -19.07 13.20
C SER A 126 -34.03 -19.79 13.82
#